data_ba97033752f177c98a4fc104248b4e8d
#
_entry.id   ba97033752f177c98a4fc104248b4e8d
#
_cell.length_a   1.000
_cell.length_b   1.000
_cell.length_c   1.000
_cell.angle_alpha   90.00
_cell.angle_beta   90.00
_cell.angle_gamma   90.00
#
_symmetry.space_group_name_H-M   'P 1'
#
loop_
_entity.id
_entity.type
_entity.pdbx_description
1 polymer ?
#
loop_
_entity_poly.entity_id
_entity_poly.type
_entity_poly.pdbx_seq_one_letter_code
_entity_poly.pdbx_strand_id
1 'polypeptide(L)'
;MNKIFAVGDIHGCVEMLRRLMRMIAADLARDTLVFIGDYIDRSRGGPQVIDDLRALREESRNVICLRGNHEAMLQNYLDGVEEDLYLANGGAATLAAYGIAPADSPRERKEKIPAAHRRFLESLLPCYETQDFIFVHAGLRPGIALGEQSVEDLLWIRRDFIDSDYDFGKRVVFGHTPRGEPLVDAGKVGIDTGAVYGGRLTAVELPAVIFYQVES
;
A
#
# COMPACT_ATOMS: atom_id res chain seq x y z
N MET A 1 -2.82 5.03 -25.47
CA MET A 1 -3.66 4.44 -24.41
C MET A 1 -3.14 5.00 -23.09
N ASN A 2 -4.04 5.32 -22.16
CA ASN A 2 -3.63 5.72 -20.82
C ASN A 2 -3.03 4.49 -20.12
N LYS A 3 -1.89 4.65 -19.48
CA LYS A 3 -1.23 3.60 -18.71
C LYS A 3 -1.73 3.60 -17.28
N ILE A 4 -1.60 2.47 -16.61
CA ILE A 4 -1.78 2.38 -15.16
C ILE A 4 -0.45 1.90 -14.58
N PHE A 5 0.08 2.62 -13.61
CA PHE A 5 1.24 2.19 -12.84
C PHE A 5 0.77 1.83 -11.44
N ALA A 6 1.04 0.60 -11.00
CA ALA A 6 0.79 0.20 -9.62
C ALA A 6 2.11 0.05 -8.86
N VAL A 7 2.19 0.61 -7.66
CA VAL A 7 3.39 0.62 -6.81
C VAL A 7 3.13 -0.23 -5.57
N GLY A 8 4.06 -1.14 -5.28
CA GLY A 8 4.00 -2.06 -4.13
C GLY A 8 4.32 -1.41 -2.80
N ASP A 9 4.45 -2.25 -1.77
CA ASP A 9 4.63 -1.89 -0.37
C ASP A 9 5.91 -1.07 -0.15
N ILE A 10 5.77 0.10 0.49
CA ILE A 10 6.84 1.11 0.58
C ILE A 10 7.52 1.09 1.95
N HIS A 11 6.76 0.96 3.04
CA HIS A 11 7.27 0.91 4.41
C HIS A 11 8.31 1.99 4.75
N GLY A 12 8.03 3.24 4.35
CA GLY A 12 8.91 4.37 4.62
C GLY A 12 10.23 4.39 3.83
N CYS A 13 10.38 3.59 2.78
CA CYS A 13 11.54 3.60 1.89
C CYS A 13 11.49 4.81 0.92
N VAL A 14 11.61 6.01 1.46
CA VAL A 14 11.41 7.31 0.77
C VAL A 14 12.28 7.43 -0.47
N GLU A 15 13.58 7.15 -0.36
CA GLU A 15 14.51 7.31 -1.47
C GLU A 15 14.24 6.30 -2.60
N MET A 16 13.84 5.09 -2.24
CA MET A 16 13.41 4.10 -3.25
C MET A 16 12.16 4.59 -3.98
N LEU A 17 11.15 5.11 -3.25
CA LEU A 17 9.94 5.69 -3.84
C LEU A 17 10.30 6.81 -4.82
N ARG A 18 11.10 7.79 -4.40
CA ARG A 18 11.49 8.92 -5.25
C ARG A 18 12.29 8.49 -6.48
N ARG A 19 13.18 7.49 -6.34
CA ARG A 19 13.91 6.91 -7.49
C ARG A 19 12.96 6.21 -8.44
N LEU A 20 12.01 5.41 -7.92
CA LEU A 20 11.02 4.70 -8.71
C LEU A 20 10.10 5.67 -9.47
N MET A 21 9.62 6.72 -8.81
CA MET A 21 8.79 7.75 -9.45
C MET A 21 9.52 8.44 -10.63
N ARG A 22 10.81 8.73 -10.48
CA ARG A 22 11.61 9.26 -11.60
C ARG A 22 11.78 8.25 -12.73
N MET A 23 11.88 6.97 -12.41
CA MET A 23 12.05 5.89 -13.41
C MET A 23 10.78 5.65 -14.23
N ILE A 24 9.61 5.60 -13.60
CA ILE A 24 8.34 5.34 -14.29
C ILE A 24 7.85 6.56 -15.07
N ALA A 25 8.23 7.78 -14.67
CA ALA A 25 7.92 9.04 -15.35
C ALA A 25 6.48 9.12 -15.88
N ALA A 26 5.50 8.76 -15.04
CA ALA A 26 4.09 8.75 -15.39
C ALA A 26 3.60 10.17 -15.79
N ASP A 27 2.83 10.26 -16.85
CA ASP A 27 2.11 11.48 -17.24
C ASP A 27 0.81 11.58 -16.43
N LEU A 28 0.86 12.25 -15.27
CA LEU A 28 -0.28 12.36 -14.34
C LEU A 28 -1.52 13.05 -14.92
N ALA A 29 -1.42 13.68 -16.09
CA ALA A 29 -2.59 14.21 -16.80
C ALA A 29 -3.38 13.11 -17.54
N ARG A 30 -2.76 11.97 -17.81
CA ARG A 30 -3.32 10.88 -18.62
C ARG A 30 -3.27 9.53 -17.94
N ASP A 31 -2.18 9.23 -17.26
CA ASP A 31 -1.93 7.93 -16.65
C ASP A 31 -2.54 7.86 -15.26
N THR A 32 -2.87 6.66 -14.82
CA THR A 32 -3.31 6.40 -13.45
C THR A 32 -2.17 5.82 -12.64
N LEU A 33 -1.95 6.36 -11.45
CA LEU A 33 -0.96 5.89 -10.50
C LEU A 33 -1.66 5.30 -9.27
N VAL A 34 -1.45 4.02 -8.99
CA VAL A 34 -2.08 3.29 -7.88
C VAL A 34 -1.02 2.86 -6.89
N PHE A 35 -1.10 3.31 -5.65
CA PHE A 35 -0.31 2.81 -4.54
C PHE A 35 -1.13 1.81 -3.75
N ILE A 36 -0.61 0.59 -3.54
CA ILE A 36 -1.40 -0.53 -3.02
C ILE A 36 -1.41 -0.67 -1.49
N GLY A 37 -0.91 0.33 -0.73
CA GLY A 37 -0.89 0.33 0.73
C GLY A 37 0.50 0.14 1.33
N ASP A 38 0.55 -0.01 2.66
CA ASP A 38 1.75 -0.19 3.46
C ASP A 38 2.82 0.89 3.25
N TYR A 39 2.44 2.13 3.51
CA TYR A 39 3.29 3.31 3.36
C TYR A 39 4.22 3.51 4.55
N ILE A 40 3.79 3.09 5.73
CA ILE A 40 4.39 3.33 7.04
C ILE A 40 5.00 2.06 7.64
N ASP A 41 5.57 2.21 8.83
CA ASP A 41 6.16 1.16 9.67
C ASP A 41 7.45 0.55 9.13
N ARG A 42 8.13 -0.20 9.99
CA ARG A 42 9.40 -0.88 9.73
C ARG A 42 10.58 0.06 9.47
N SER A 43 10.35 1.26 8.93
CA SER A 43 11.33 2.33 8.83
C SER A 43 10.74 3.67 9.29
N ARG A 44 11.61 4.67 9.52
CA ARG A 44 11.18 6.00 10.01
C ARG A 44 10.68 6.93 8.92
N GLY A 45 10.75 6.56 7.65
CA GLY A 45 10.40 7.42 6.52
C GLY A 45 8.89 7.52 6.24
N GLY A 46 8.03 6.86 7.01
CA GLY A 46 6.59 6.86 6.80
C GLY A 46 5.95 8.26 6.67
N PRO A 47 6.25 9.23 7.57
CA PRO A 47 5.74 10.59 7.41
C PRO A 47 6.12 11.26 6.09
N GLN A 48 7.36 11.09 5.63
CA GLN A 48 7.83 11.65 4.37
C GLN A 48 7.19 10.97 3.15
N VAL A 49 6.94 9.65 3.22
CA VAL A 49 6.17 8.94 2.19
C VAL A 49 4.77 9.51 2.10
N ILE A 50 4.09 9.72 3.24
CA ILE A 50 2.76 10.33 3.26
C ILE A 50 2.79 11.74 2.65
N ASP A 51 3.80 12.56 2.94
CA ASP A 51 3.94 13.90 2.35
C ASP A 51 4.12 13.82 0.82
N ASP A 52 4.99 12.93 0.33
CA ASP A 52 5.21 12.74 -1.11
C ASP A 52 3.92 12.27 -1.81
N LEU A 53 3.18 11.31 -1.23
CA LEU A 53 1.91 10.82 -1.79
C LEU A 53 0.80 11.88 -1.77
N ARG A 54 0.74 12.68 -0.72
CA ARG A 54 -0.20 13.81 -0.65
C ARG A 54 0.08 14.84 -1.74
N ALA A 55 1.35 15.20 -1.95
CA ALA A 55 1.74 16.12 -3.01
C ALA A 55 1.31 15.59 -4.39
N LEU A 56 1.54 14.32 -4.69
CA LEU A 56 1.09 13.70 -5.92
C LEU A 56 -0.46 13.73 -6.07
N ARG A 57 -1.22 13.52 -5.00
CA ARG A 57 -2.69 13.59 -5.03
C ARG A 57 -3.22 15.02 -5.19
N GLU A 58 -2.49 16.02 -4.72
CA GLU A 58 -2.81 17.43 -4.96
C GLU A 58 -2.56 17.81 -6.43
N GLU A 59 -1.55 17.20 -7.05
CA GLU A 59 -1.20 17.42 -8.46
C GLU A 59 -2.19 16.76 -9.44
N SER A 60 -2.71 15.56 -9.11
CA SER A 60 -3.63 14.82 -9.99
C SER A 60 -4.63 13.95 -9.24
N ARG A 61 -5.88 13.97 -9.76
CA ARG A 61 -6.94 13.04 -9.32
C ARG A 61 -6.74 11.60 -9.79
N ASN A 62 -5.80 11.37 -10.70
CA ASN A 62 -5.45 10.04 -11.19
C ASN A 62 -4.50 9.29 -10.24
N VAL A 63 -4.17 9.89 -9.08
CA VAL A 63 -3.37 9.25 -8.03
C VAL A 63 -4.29 8.62 -7.00
N ILE A 64 -4.29 7.30 -6.95
CA ILE A 64 -5.11 6.46 -6.09
C ILE A 64 -4.22 5.85 -5.00
N CYS A 65 -4.62 5.98 -3.74
CA CYS A 65 -3.91 5.36 -2.62
C CYS A 65 -4.84 4.40 -1.89
N LEU A 66 -4.43 3.12 -1.83
CA LEU A 66 -5.17 2.09 -1.11
C LEU A 66 -4.72 2.02 0.35
N ARG A 67 -5.55 1.43 1.19
CA ARG A 67 -5.23 1.12 2.58
C ARG A 67 -4.51 -0.22 2.65
N GLY A 68 -3.35 -0.27 3.30
CA GLY A 68 -2.71 -1.49 3.72
C GLY A 68 -3.10 -1.90 5.15
N ASN A 69 -2.71 -3.09 5.57
CA ASN A 69 -2.95 -3.53 6.94
C ASN A 69 -2.15 -2.71 7.96
N HIS A 70 -1.01 -2.15 7.59
CA HIS A 70 -0.22 -1.29 8.47
C HIS A 70 -0.93 0.03 8.79
N GLU A 71 -1.61 0.64 7.83
CA GLU A 71 -2.43 1.84 8.08
C GLU A 71 -3.65 1.50 8.96
N ALA A 72 -4.25 0.32 8.78
CA ALA A 72 -5.35 -0.14 9.63
C ALA A 72 -4.88 -0.41 11.06
N MET A 73 -3.73 -1.07 11.25
CA MET A 73 -3.14 -1.30 12.58
C MET A 73 -2.76 0.00 13.29
N LEU A 74 -2.20 0.99 12.56
CA LEU A 74 -1.93 2.32 13.15
C LEU A 74 -3.23 2.95 13.67
N GLN A 75 -4.32 2.89 12.89
CA GLN A 75 -5.61 3.45 13.33
C GLN A 75 -6.08 2.78 14.61
N ASN A 76 -6.04 1.45 14.71
CA ASN A 76 -6.39 0.70 15.92
C ASN A 76 -5.51 1.12 17.10
N TYR A 77 -4.19 1.23 16.92
CA TYR A 77 -3.26 1.68 17.95
C TYR A 77 -3.58 3.09 18.47
N LEU A 78 -3.93 4.01 17.56
CA LEU A 78 -4.31 5.38 17.93
C LEU A 78 -5.63 5.42 18.73
N ASP A 79 -6.48 4.41 18.58
CA ASP A 79 -7.72 4.24 19.33
C ASP A 79 -7.52 3.43 20.64
N GLY A 80 -6.30 2.96 20.93
CA GLY A 80 -5.98 2.14 22.09
C GLY A 80 -6.40 0.67 21.95
N VAL A 81 -6.51 0.19 20.70
CA VAL A 81 -6.92 -1.17 20.35
C VAL A 81 -5.74 -1.91 19.72
N GLU A 82 -5.56 -3.18 20.07
CA GLU A 82 -4.55 -4.09 19.48
C GLU A 82 -3.11 -3.52 19.46
N GLU A 83 -2.72 -2.80 20.51
CA GLU A 83 -1.42 -2.10 20.58
C GLU A 83 -0.25 -3.05 20.39
N ASP A 84 -0.29 -4.23 21.04
CA ASP A 84 0.78 -5.24 20.92
C ASP A 84 0.93 -5.77 19.49
N LEU A 85 -0.18 -5.96 18.78
CA LEU A 85 -0.18 -6.38 17.39
C LEU A 85 0.55 -5.36 16.51
N TYR A 86 0.24 -4.07 16.69
CA TYR A 86 0.88 -3.00 15.93
C TYR A 86 2.39 -2.94 16.20
N LEU A 87 2.79 -2.99 17.46
CA LEU A 87 4.20 -2.97 17.84
C LEU A 87 4.96 -4.18 17.31
N ALA A 88 4.37 -5.39 17.37
CA ALA A 88 4.97 -6.62 16.85
C ALA A 88 5.17 -6.57 15.32
N ASN A 89 4.38 -5.77 14.60
CA ASN A 89 4.49 -5.59 13.14
C ASN A 89 5.39 -4.41 12.72
N GLY A 90 6.15 -3.82 13.63
CA GLY A 90 7.13 -2.78 13.32
C GLY A 90 6.62 -1.35 13.42
N GLY A 91 5.47 -1.13 14.06
CA GLY A 91 4.85 0.18 14.29
C GLY A 91 5.72 1.14 15.09
N ALA A 92 6.64 0.62 15.93
CA ALA A 92 7.55 1.44 16.73
C ALA A 92 8.33 2.48 15.90
N ALA A 93 8.66 2.18 14.65
CA ALA A 93 9.36 3.10 13.75
C ALA A 93 8.50 4.34 13.41
N THR A 94 7.24 4.13 13.09
CA THR A 94 6.25 5.20 12.82
C THR A 94 5.97 6.02 14.08
N LEU A 95 5.77 5.35 15.23
CA LEU A 95 5.54 6.05 16.50
C LEU A 95 6.72 6.97 16.85
N ALA A 96 7.96 6.46 16.69
CA ALA A 96 9.16 7.26 16.92
C ALA A 96 9.26 8.45 15.96
N ALA A 97 8.86 8.28 14.69
CA ALA A 97 8.89 9.34 13.68
C ALA A 97 7.91 10.47 13.99
N TYR A 98 6.76 10.15 14.61
CA TYR A 98 5.78 11.15 15.07
C TYR A 98 6.01 11.62 16.52
N GLY A 99 7.01 11.09 17.21
CA GLY A 99 7.28 11.43 18.61
C GLY A 99 6.21 10.91 19.58
N ILE A 100 5.51 9.83 19.22
CA ILE A 100 4.51 9.17 20.07
C ILE A 100 5.22 8.28 21.07
N ALA A 101 4.97 8.51 22.36
CA ALA A 101 5.52 7.72 23.47
C ALA A 101 4.55 6.61 23.89
N PRO A 102 5.05 5.49 24.46
CA PRO A 102 4.18 4.41 24.97
C PRO A 102 3.16 4.88 26.03
N ALA A 103 3.51 5.90 26.80
CA ALA A 103 2.65 6.45 27.86
C ALA A 103 1.60 7.45 27.35
N ASP A 104 1.63 7.82 26.08
CA ASP A 104 0.66 8.76 25.52
C ASP A 104 -0.74 8.13 25.48
N SER A 105 -1.73 8.89 25.90
CA SER A 105 -3.14 8.52 25.75
C SER A 105 -3.55 8.49 24.28
N PRO A 106 -4.63 7.79 23.90
CA PRO A 106 -5.14 7.80 22.52
C PRO A 106 -5.35 9.20 21.94
N ARG A 107 -5.78 10.15 22.76
CA ARG A 107 -5.93 11.55 22.34
C ARG A 107 -4.58 12.20 22.01
N GLU A 108 -3.59 12.07 22.89
CA GLU A 108 -2.24 12.62 22.68
C GLU A 108 -1.57 12.01 21.48
N ARG A 109 -1.70 10.70 21.27
CA ARG A 109 -1.20 10.00 20.07
C ARG A 109 -1.75 10.64 18.79
N LYS A 110 -3.06 10.86 18.72
CA LYS A 110 -3.73 11.50 17.57
C LYS A 110 -3.29 12.95 17.38
N GLU A 111 -3.09 13.71 18.46
CA GLU A 111 -2.65 15.10 18.38
C GLU A 111 -1.21 15.23 17.85
N LYS A 112 -0.34 14.24 18.06
CA LYS A 112 1.03 14.20 17.54
C LYS A 112 1.13 13.93 16.04
N ILE A 113 0.13 13.30 15.44
CA ILE A 113 0.08 13.11 13.99
C ILE A 113 -0.50 14.36 13.33
N PRO A 114 0.20 15.00 12.37
CA PRO A 114 -0.33 16.16 11.66
C PRO A 114 -1.74 15.92 11.10
N ALA A 115 -2.62 16.90 11.23
CA ALA A 115 -4.02 16.77 10.76
C ALA A 115 -4.11 16.41 9.27
N ALA A 116 -3.15 16.85 8.46
CA ALA A 116 -3.08 16.52 7.04
C ALA A 116 -2.77 15.03 6.81
N HIS A 117 -1.89 14.42 7.63
CA HIS A 117 -1.58 12.99 7.57
C HIS A 117 -2.76 12.15 8.03
N ARG A 118 -3.46 12.55 9.11
CA ARG A 118 -4.67 11.85 9.56
C ARG A 118 -5.73 11.83 8.45
N ARG A 119 -6.02 12.98 7.83
CA ARG A 119 -6.96 13.04 6.70
C ARG A 119 -6.53 12.18 5.51
N PHE A 120 -5.23 12.11 5.21
CA PHE A 120 -4.71 11.22 4.19
C PHE A 120 -5.01 9.76 4.54
N LEU A 121 -4.64 9.30 5.73
CA LEU A 121 -4.87 7.92 6.21
C LEU A 121 -6.38 7.56 6.24
N GLU A 122 -7.24 8.49 6.64
CA GLU A 122 -8.70 8.33 6.63
C GLU A 122 -9.30 8.24 5.21
N SER A 123 -8.62 8.82 4.21
CA SER A 123 -9.08 8.87 2.82
C SER A 123 -8.65 7.69 1.94
N LEU A 124 -7.90 6.74 2.51
CA LEU A 124 -7.42 5.57 1.79
C LEU A 124 -8.56 4.63 1.40
N LEU A 125 -8.51 4.12 0.17
CA LEU A 125 -9.54 3.23 -0.35
C LEU A 125 -9.24 1.77 0.01
N PRO A 126 -10.25 0.92 0.21
CA PRO A 126 -10.05 -0.51 0.45
C PRO A 126 -9.58 -1.26 -0.80
N CYS A 127 -10.04 -0.84 -1.97
CA CYS A 127 -9.65 -1.35 -3.28
C CYS A 127 -9.94 -0.31 -4.36
N TYR A 128 -9.44 -0.53 -5.56
CA TYR A 128 -9.74 0.27 -6.75
C TYR A 128 -9.99 -0.66 -7.94
N GLU A 129 -11.02 -0.39 -8.72
CA GLU A 129 -11.44 -1.23 -9.83
C GLU A 129 -11.47 -0.44 -11.13
N THR A 130 -10.97 -1.06 -12.21
CA THR A 130 -11.06 -0.57 -13.58
C THR A 130 -11.80 -1.59 -14.47
N GLN A 131 -11.84 -1.36 -15.77
CA GLN A 131 -12.46 -2.31 -16.68
C GLN A 131 -11.75 -3.69 -16.63
N ASP A 132 -10.42 -3.71 -16.58
CA ASP A 132 -9.62 -4.93 -16.76
C ASP A 132 -8.87 -5.37 -15.49
N PHE A 133 -8.78 -4.51 -14.47
CA PHE A 133 -7.97 -4.75 -13.28
C PHE A 133 -8.72 -4.44 -11.98
N ILE A 134 -8.39 -5.21 -10.94
CA ILE A 134 -8.72 -4.91 -9.54
C ILE A 134 -7.41 -4.69 -8.80
N PHE A 135 -7.30 -3.58 -8.08
CA PHE A 135 -6.17 -3.26 -7.22
C PHE A 135 -6.61 -3.41 -5.76
N VAL A 136 -5.87 -4.15 -4.99
CA VAL A 136 -6.16 -4.44 -3.59
C VAL A 136 -4.84 -4.63 -2.84
N HIS A 137 -4.83 -4.37 -1.52
CA HIS A 137 -3.59 -4.53 -0.77
C HIS A 137 -3.14 -5.99 -0.70
N ALA A 138 -3.94 -6.89 -0.11
CA ALA A 138 -3.52 -8.29 0.12
C ALA A 138 -4.08 -9.28 -0.90
N GLY A 139 -5.35 -9.17 -1.24
CA GLY A 139 -6.02 -10.09 -2.16
C GLY A 139 -7.52 -10.12 -1.97
N LEU A 140 -8.14 -11.13 -2.55
CA LEU A 140 -9.58 -11.35 -2.55
C LEU A 140 -9.90 -12.79 -2.12
N ARG A 141 -10.95 -12.98 -1.34
CA ARG A 141 -11.43 -14.33 -1.01
C ARG A 141 -12.11 -14.96 -2.23
N PRO A 142 -11.64 -16.16 -2.66
CA PRO A 142 -12.26 -16.87 -3.77
C PRO A 142 -13.74 -17.17 -3.54
N GLY A 143 -14.54 -17.02 -4.58
CA GLY A 143 -15.98 -17.28 -4.53
C GLY A 143 -16.84 -16.15 -3.95
N ILE A 144 -16.24 -15.06 -3.49
CA ILE A 144 -16.94 -13.88 -2.95
C ILE A 144 -16.82 -12.72 -3.96
N ALA A 145 -17.94 -12.07 -4.26
CA ALA A 145 -17.94 -10.90 -5.15
C ALA A 145 -17.16 -9.72 -4.55
N LEU A 146 -16.55 -8.85 -5.39
CA LEU A 146 -15.72 -7.74 -4.91
C LEU A 146 -16.43 -6.85 -3.89
N GLY A 147 -17.71 -6.52 -4.13
CA GLY A 147 -18.51 -5.69 -3.21
C GLY A 147 -18.90 -6.36 -1.89
N GLU A 148 -18.67 -7.67 -1.76
CA GLU A 148 -18.99 -8.47 -0.56
C GLU A 148 -17.73 -8.95 0.17
N GLN A 149 -16.55 -8.58 -0.32
CA GLN A 149 -15.27 -8.90 0.32
C GLN A 149 -15.18 -8.27 1.71
N SER A 150 -14.70 -9.01 2.69
CA SER A 150 -14.44 -8.47 4.02
C SER A 150 -13.21 -7.55 4.01
N VAL A 151 -13.21 -6.52 4.85
CA VAL A 151 -12.02 -5.66 5.02
C VAL A 151 -10.82 -6.49 5.48
N GLU A 152 -11.04 -7.51 6.30
CA GLU A 152 -9.99 -8.41 6.76
C GLU A 152 -9.35 -9.16 5.59
N ASP A 153 -10.14 -9.74 4.67
CA ASP A 153 -9.59 -10.40 3.49
C ASP A 153 -8.83 -9.44 2.58
N LEU A 154 -9.38 -8.25 2.32
CA LEU A 154 -8.73 -7.23 1.50
C LEU A 154 -7.34 -6.82 2.05
N LEU A 155 -7.15 -6.86 3.37
CA LEU A 155 -5.94 -6.39 4.05
C LEU A 155 -4.97 -7.49 4.50
N TRP A 156 -5.44 -8.77 4.63
CA TRP A 156 -4.65 -9.79 5.31
C TRP A 156 -4.58 -11.13 4.60
N ILE A 157 -5.45 -11.42 3.63
CA ILE A 157 -5.47 -12.72 2.95
C ILE A 157 -4.13 -13.02 2.28
N ARG A 158 -3.68 -14.27 2.33
CA ARG A 158 -2.42 -14.71 1.72
C ARG A 158 -2.65 -15.93 0.84
N ARG A 159 -2.34 -17.13 1.36
CA ARG A 159 -2.36 -18.39 0.59
C ARG A 159 -3.72 -18.70 -0.02
N ASP A 160 -4.80 -18.46 0.70
CA ASP A 160 -6.17 -18.73 0.20
C ASP A 160 -6.46 -17.97 -1.11
N PHE A 161 -5.83 -16.81 -1.29
CA PHE A 161 -5.89 -16.04 -2.53
C PHE A 161 -4.79 -16.43 -3.51
N ILE A 162 -3.53 -16.46 -3.03
CA ILE A 162 -2.34 -16.62 -3.90
C ILE A 162 -2.36 -17.99 -4.59
N ASP A 163 -2.70 -19.05 -3.86
CA ASP A 163 -2.67 -20.44 -4.33
C ASP A 163 -3.97 -20.85 -5.06
N SER A 164 -4.98 -19.98 -5.13
CA SER A 164 -6.27 -20.23 -5.78
C SER A 164 -6.21 -19.92 -7.27
N ASP A 165 -6.81 -20.76 -8.10
CA ASP A 165 -7.03 -20.55 -9.54
C ASP A 165 -8.38 -19.87 -9.83
N TYR A 166 -9.07 -19.32 -8.81
CA TYR A 166 -10.36 -18.68 -8.99
C TYR A 166 -10.26 -17.45 -9.91
N ASP A 167 -11.12 -17.42 -10.93
CA ASP A 167 -11.21 -16.29 -11.87
C ASP A 167 -12.16 -15.22 -11.30
N PHE A 168 -11.60 -14.06 -10.97
CA PHE A 168 -12.36 -12.87 -10.53
C PHE A 168 -12.94 -12.05 -11.70
N GLY A 169 -12.79 -12.51 -12.95
CA GLY A 169 -13.23 -11.82 -14.16
C GLY A 169 -12.34 -10.64 -14.57
N LYS A 170 -11.37 -10.27 -13.72
CA LYS A 170 -10.36 -9.22 -13.94
C LYS A 170 -9.04 -9.64 -13.31
N ARG A 171 -7.95 -9.10 -13.83
CA ARG A 171 -6.64 -9.37 -13.26
C ARG A 171 -6.45 -8.59 -11.95
N VAL A 172 -6.07 -9.28 -10.88
CA VAL A 172 -5.89 -8.70 -9.55
C VAL A 172 -4.43 -8.29 -9.34
N VAL A 173 -4.19 -7.01 -9.02
CA VAL A 173 -2.87 -6.46 -8.69
C VAL A 173 -2.80 -6.26 -7.19
N PHE A 174 -1.78 -6.83 -6.52
CA PHE A 174 -1.70 -6.88 -5.06
C PHE A 174 -0.26 -6.87 -4.51
N GLY A 175 -0.11 -6.68 -3.18
CA GLY A 175 1.14 -6.67 -2.44
C GLY A 175 1.12 -7.55 -1.20
N HIS A 176 1.44 -6.98 -0.02
CA HIS A 176 1.28 -7.56 1.32
C HIS A 176 2.10 -8.83 1.61
N THR A 177 2.29 -9.70 0.64
CA THR A 177 3.02 -10.95 0.82
C THR A 177 4.35 -10.85 0.09
N PRO A 178 5.46 -10.52 0.82
CA PRO A 178 6.74 -10.25 0.20
C PRO A 178 7.32 -11.49 -0.51
N ARG A 179 7.85 -11.27 -1.70
CA ARG A 179 8.47 -12.28 -2.56
C ARG A 179 9.80 -11.77 -3.09
N GLY A 180 10.71 -12.65 -3.47
CA GLY A 180 11.99 -12.24 -4.08
C GLY A 180 11.82 -11.63 -5.48
N GLU A 181 10.78 -12.06 -6.22
CA GLU A 181 10.41 -11.57 -7.55
C GLU A 181 8.90 -11.30 -7.64
N PRO A 182 8.44 -10.42 -8.53
CA PRO A 182 7.02 -10.23 -8.78
C PRO A 182 6.35 -11.56 -9.18
N LEU A 183 5.14 -11.78 -8.65
CA LEU A 183 4.30 -12.89 -9.08
C LEU A 183 3.51 -12.46 -10.31
N VAL A 184 3.50 -13.30 -11.35
CA VAL A 184 2.68 -13.06 -12.55
C VAL A 184 2.04 -14.37 -12.97
N ASP A 185 0.72 -14.38 -13.03
CA ASP A 185 -0.06 -15.43 -13.67
C ASP A 185 -1.20 -14.82 -14.52
N ALA A 186 -2.10 -15.65 -15.03
CA ALA A 186 -3.19 -15.18 -15.87
C ALA A 186 -4.14 -14.22 -15.13
N GLY A 187 -4.41 -14.48 -13.85
CA GLY A 187 -5.38 -13.75 -13.01
C GLY A 187 -4.76 -12.77 -12.03
N LYS A 188 -3.43 -12.78 -11.82
CA LYS A 188 -2.80 -12.06 -10.70
C LYS A 188 -1.48 -11.42 -11.08
N VAL A 189 -1.17 -10.28 -10.42
CA VAL A 189 0.14 -9.63 -10.43
C VAL A 189 0.48 -9.20 -9.01
N GLY A 190 1.42 -9.90 -8.35
CA GLY A 190 1.93 -9.56 -7.02
C GLY A 190 3.19 -8.72 -7.11
N ILE A 191 3.22 -7.56 -6.46
CA ILE A 191 4.28 -6.55 -6.60
C ILE A 191 4.97 -6.15 -5.29
N ASP A 192 4.68 -6.82 -4.16
CA ASP A 192 5.50 -6.68 -2.97
C ASP A 192 6.78 -7.52 -3.13
N THR A 193 7.90 -6.85 -3.31
CA THR A 193 9.22 -7.48 -3.45
C THR A 193 10.15 -7.14 -2.30
N GLY A 194 9.58 -6.83 -1.14
CA GLY A 194 10.29 -6.74 0.13
C GLY A 194 11.22 -5.54 0.25
N ALA A 195 10.83 -4.37 -0.25
CA ALA A 195 11.66 -3.15 -0.24
C ALA A 195 12.35 -2.89 1.11
N VAL A 196 11.59 -2.88 2.20
CA VAL A 196 12.11 -2.61 3.55
C VAL A 196 13.00 -3.73 4.13
N TYR A 197 12.96 -4.91 3.54
CA TYR A 197 13.77 -6.07 3.94
C TYR A 197 15.07 -6.21 3.15
N GLY A 198 15.48 -5.18 2.42
CA GLY A 198 16.66 -5.24 1.54
C GLY A 198 16.37 -5.82 0.16
N GLY A 199 15.10 -6.00 -0.18
CA GLY A 199 14.64 -6.35 -1.52
C GLY A 199 14.48 -5.11 -2.41
N ARG A 200 13.49 -5.14 -3.31
CA ARG A 200 13.23 -4.07 -4.27
C ARG A 200 11.88 -3.41 -4.04
N LEU A 201 11.78 -2.13 -4.33
CA LEU A 201 10.49 -1.48 -4.51
C LEU A 201 10.09 -1.64 -5.99
N THR A 202 8.93 -2.25 -6.21
CA THR A 202 8.46 -2.63 -7.53
C THR A 202 7.24 -1.81 -7.93
N ALA A 203 7.24 -1.30 -9.17
CA ALA A 203 6.04 -0.87 -9.86
C ALA A 203 5.79 -1.74 -11.10
N VAL A 204 4.52 -1.87 -11.47
CA VAL A 204 4.09 -2.50 -12.73
C VAL A 204 3.34 -1.51 -13.61
N GLU A 205 3.73 -1.44 -14.88
CA GLU A 205 3.00 -0.72 -15.94
C GLU A 205 2.00 -1.68 -16.60
N LEU A 206 0.75 -1.28 -16.64
CA LEU A 206 -0.37 -2.02 -17.21
C LEU A 206 -0.95 -1.28 -18.43
N PRO A 207 -1.49 -2.00 -19.39
CA PRO A 207 -1.74 -3.46 -19.43
C PRO A 207 -0.53 -4.30 -19.88
N ALA A 208 0.61 -3.69 -20.23
CA ALA A 208 1.76 -4.38 -20.83
C ALA A 208 2.51 -5.32 -19.85
N VAL A 209 2.29 -5.18 -18.52
CA VAL A 209 2.98 -5.93 -17.45
C VAL A 209 4.50 -5.74 -17.52
N ILE A 210 4.94 -4.49 -17.55
CA ILE A 210 6.35 -4.12 -17.50
C ILE A 210 6.71 -3.71 -16.08
N PHE A 211 7.76 -4.31 -15.51
CA PHE A 211 8.20 -4.02 -14.15
C PHE A 211 9.30 -2.98 -14.11
N TYR A 212 9.19 -2.07 -13.18
CA TYR A 212 10.21 -1.09 -12.78
C TYR A 212 10.60 -1.40 -11.35
N GLN A 213 11.89 -1.57 -11.07
CA GLN A 213 12.38 -1.99 -9.76
C GLN A 213 13.56 -1.13 -9.32
N VAL A 214 13.56 -0.76 -8.04
CA VAL A 214 14.62 0.01 -7.40
C VAL A 214 15.11 -0.76 -6.18
N GLU A 215 16.41 -0.98 -6.10
CA GLU A 215 17.09 -1.54 -4.93
C GLU A 215 17.45 -0.45 -3.91
N SER A 216 17.66 -0.84 -2.64
CA SER A 216 18.04 0.04 -1.53
C SER A 216 19.42 0.71 -1.74
#